data_88094fe006995fb33656f01850b63a59
#
_entry.id   88094fe006995fb33656f01850b63a59
#
_cell.length_a   1.000
_cell.length_b   1.000
_cell.length_c   1.000
_cell.angle_alpha   90.00
_cell.angle_beta   90.00
_cell.angle_gamma   90.00
#
_symmetry.space_group_name_H-M   'P 1'
#
loop_
_entity.id
_entity.type
_entity.pdbx_description
1 polymer ?
#
loop_
_entity_poly.entity_id
_entity_poly.type
_entity_poly.pdbx_seq_one_letter_code
_entity_poly.pdbx_strand_id
1 'polypeptide(L)'
;MNLTDIKYAYFLGIGGIGMSAIARYFNSIGISVSGYDKTPSPLTEELIKEGISITFEDSVNSLPNFITAYTAETLLIYTPAIPKDHQQFNYLISKGLSIYKRSEVLGMISQHAFCIAVAGTHGKTTTSTWIAHLLNECGINFTAFLGGISANYNTNYLHKIDGRSPFADKPIVVLEADEFDRSFHRLNPDIAIITAIDPDHLDIYENEEAFREAFGIFATKIKSGGTLIYHHSLTEHWPENLTCIPYGTNAKEPKAMSCSNVKAENGHFTFDLNGHFKYGETKSIQHLKSGLPGFHNIENATAASTACLLLPGVEPEMLRTGISTYRGAKRRFEYIINTETHVVIDDYAHHPEELNAIIGSVRALYPNRTITGIFQPHLFSRTRDFGDAFANSLDQLDYPILLDIYPARELPIPGIDGQWLLDKMKNPNKQLLSNDALLELINQTKPSLLLILGAGDIDRLVPKIKTMYHGI
;
A
#
# COMPACT_ATOMS: atom_id res chain seq x y z
N MET A 1 2.47 -5.07 28.37
CA MET A 1 3.42 -6.11 27.91
C MET A 1 4.62 -5.40 27.34
N ASN A 2 5.83 -5.78 27.71
CA ASN A 2 7.06 -5.24 27.13
C ASN A 2 7.51 -6.19 26.00
N LEU A 3 7.71 -5.68 24.79
CA LEU A 3 8.11 -6.50 23.64
C LEU A 3 9.48 -7.17 23.79
N THR A 4 10.35 -6.63 24.67
CA THR A 4 11.68 -7.21 24.96
C THR A 4 11.61 -8.52 25.76
N ASP A 5 10.48 -8.81 26.41
CA ASP A 5 10.33 -9.98 27.27
C ASP A 5 9.68 -11.17 26.51
N ILE A 6 9.29 -10.95 25.23
CA ILE A 6 8.61 -11.94 24.41
C ILE A 6 9.60 -12.95 23.85
N LYS A 7 9.28 -14.23 23.99
CA LYS A 7 10.02 -15.37 23.39
C LYS A 7 9.22 -16.12 22.33
N TYR A 8 7.88 -16.06 22.43
CA TYR A 8 6.97 -16.78 21.55
C TYR A 8 5.91 -15.84 21.01
N ALA A 9 5.61 -15.95 19.72
CA ALA A 9 4.52 -15.22 19.09
C ALA A 9 3.63 -16.19 18.29
N TYR A 10 2.32 -16.12 18.51
CA TYR A 10 1.34 -16.90 17.78
C TYR A 10 0.33 -16.02 17.07
N PHE A 11 0.12 -16.30 15.79
CA PHE A 11 -0.68 -15.49 14.90
C PHE A 11 -1.93 -16.23 14.43
N LEU A 12 -3.10 -15.60 14.56
CA LEU A 12 -4.35 -16.04 13.94
C LEU A 12 -4.61 -15.21 12.68
N GLY A 13 -4.50 -15.84 11.49
CA GLY A 13 -4.53 -15.21 10.18
C GLY A 13 -3.14 -14.70 9.73
N ILE A 14 -2.10 -15.53 9.92
CA ILE A 14 -0.69 -15.18 9.68
C ILE A 14 -0.38 -14.85 8.21
N GLY A 15 -1.14 -15.42 7.25
CA GLY A 15 -0.94 -15.21 5.81
C GLY A 15 -1.45 -13.88 5.26
N GLY A 16 -2.10 -13.05 6.10
CA GLY A 16 -2.48 -11.69 5.70
C GLY A 16 -1.25 -10.81 5.48
N ILE A 17 -1.29 -9.89 4.50
CA ILE A 17 -0.14 -9.05 4.12
C ILE A 17 0.47 -8.31 5.33
N GLY A 18 -0.33 -7.68 6.17
CA GLY A 18 0.17 -6.97 7.36
C GLY A 18 0.54 -7.89 8.52
N MET A 19 -0.08 -9.08 8.63
CA MET A 19 0.23 -10.07 9.67
C MET A 19 1.57 -10.74 9.40
N SER A 20 1.82 -11.15 8.16
CA SER A 20 3.08 -11.78 7.73
C SER A 20 4.29 -10.85 7.91
N ALA A 21 4.13 -9.55 7.70
CA ALA A 21 5.19 -8.58 7.95
C ALA A 21 5.59 -8.53 9.45
N ILE A 22 4.61 -8.55 10.36
CA ILE A 22 4.87 -8.60 11.81
C ILE A 22 5.46 -9.95 12.22
N ALA A 23 4.99 -11.05 11.61
CA ALA A 23 5.55 -12.38 11.85
C ALA A 23 7.04 -12.44 11.47
N ARG A 24 7.41 -11.90 10.29
CA ARG A 24 8.79 -11.75 9.85
C ARG A 24 9.64 -10.89 10.80
N TYR A 25 9.05 -9.80 11.29
CA TYR A 25 9.74 -8.95 12.28
C TYR A 25 10.12 -9.73 13.53
N PHE A 26 9.16 -10.42 14.17
CA PHE A 26 9.44 -11.19 15.37
C PHE A 26 10.42 -12.33 15.10
N ASN A 27 10.29 -13.01 13.96
CA ASN A 27 11.23 -14.04 13.55
C ASN A 27 12.67 -13.48 13.36
N SER A 28 12.81 -12.29 12.75
CA SER A 28 14.11 -11.65 12.49
C SER A 28 14.84 -11.21 13.75
N ILE A 29 14.13 -10.95 14.83
CA ILE A 29 14.71 -10.60 16.15
C ILE A 29 14.83 -11.81 17.09
N GLY A 30 14.67 -13.04 16.56
CA GLY A 30 14.92 -14.29 17.27
C GLY A 30 13.77 -14.81 18.13
N ILE A 31 12.57 -14.27 17.98
CA ILE A 31 11.37 -14.76 18.65
C ILE A 31 10.83 -15.99 17.88
N SER A 32 10.47 -17.05 18.59
CA SER A 32 9.85 -18.24 17.98
C SER A 32 8.43 -17.92 17.50
N VAL A 33 8.23 -17.92 16.19
CA VAL A 33 6.96 -17.54 15.56
C VAL A 33 6.23 -18.78 15.03
N SER A 34 4.92 -18.84 15.27
CA SER A 34 4.04 -19.78 14.62
C SER A 34 2.64 -19.18 14.43
N GLY A 35 1.78 -19.83 13.66
CA GLY A 35 0.45 -19.28 13.45
C GLY A 35 -0.49 -20.21 12.70
N TYR A 36 -1.70 -19.71 12.54
CA TYR A 36 -2.77 -20.32 11.77
C TYR A 36 -3.14 -19.41 10.58
N ASP A 37 -3.46 -20.02 9.45
CA ASP A 37 -4.21 -19.38 8.38
C ASP A 37 -5.26 -20.34 7.82
N LYS A 38 -6.30 -19.78 7.16
CA LYS A 38 -7.39 -20.60 6.61
C LYS A 38 -6.96 -21.39 5.38
N THR A 39 -6.13 -20.79 4.54
CA THR A 39 -5.77 -21.36 3.24
C THR A 39 -4.29 -21.19 2.92
N PRO A 40 -3.64 -22.20 2.33
CA PRO A 40 -2.32 -22.03 1.76
C PRO A 40 -2.29 -20.92 0.70
N SER A 41 -1.23 -20.16 0.69
CA SER A 41 -0.99 -19.08 -0.28
C SER A 41 0.51 -18.97 -0.56
N PRO A 42 0.93 -18.31 -1.64
CA PRO A 42 2.36 -18.05 -1.89
C PRO A 42 3.05 -17.39 -0.69
N LEU A 43 2.35 -16.50 0.01
CA LEU A 43 2.89 -15.81 1.18
C LEU A 43 3.10 -16.74 2.38
N THR A 44 2.13 -17.65 2.66
CA THR A 44 2.30 -18.64 3.73
C THR A 44 3.38 -19.67 3.39
N GLU A 45 3.55 -20.02 2.12
CA GLU A 45 4.65 -20.90 1.67
C GLU A 45 6.03 -20.25 1.87
N GLU A 46 6.14 -18.94 1.62
CA GLU A 46 7.36 -18.18 1.91
C GLU A 46 7.67 -18.16 3.40
N LEU A 47 6.69 -17.86 4.25
CA LEU A 47 6.86 -17.88 5.72
C LEU A 47 7.33 -19.24 6.24
N ILE A 48 6.79 -20.34 5.68
CA ILE A 48 7.22 -21.70 6.03
C ILE A 48 8.70 -21.92 5.64
N LYS A 49 9.11 -21.46 4.44
CA LYS A 49 10.52 -21.52 4.01
C LYS A 49 11.45 -20.68 4.89
N GLU A 50 10.92 -19.61 5.48
CA GLU A 50 11.61 -18.75 6.46
C GLU A 50 11.67 -19.37 7.87
N GLY A 51 11.15 -20.60 8.05
CA GLY A 51 11.20 -21.34 9.33
C GLY A 51 10.02 -21.08 10.26
N ILE A 52 8.99 -20.39 9.82
CA ILE A 52 7.77 -20.13 10.60
C ILE A 52 6.81 -21.32 10.47
N SER A 53 6.38 -21.87 11.60
CA SER A 53 5.45 -23.01 11.63
C SER A 53 4.01 -22.53 11.44
N ILE A 54 3.32 -23.01 10.40
CA ILE A 54 1.95 -22.62 10.08
C ILE A 54 1.04 -23.87 10.03
N THR A 55 -0.09 -23.79 10.72
CA THR A 55 -1.19 -24.75 10.58
C THR A 55 -2.34 -24.15 9.77
N PHE A 56 -3.03 -25.01 9.01
CA PHE A 56 -4.23 -24.64 8.24
C PHE A 56 -5.49 -25.29 8.82
N GLU A 57 -5.35 -25.93 9.98
CA GLU A 57 -6.44 -26.57 10.69
C GLU A 57 -6.90 -25.72 11.87
N ASP A 58 -8.17 -25.27 11.85
CA ASP A 58 -8.80 -24.57 12.97
C ASP A 58 -9.23 -25.60 14.04
N SER A 59 -8.26 -26.10 14.77
CA SER A 59 -8.46 -27.07 15.87
C SER A 59 -7.63 -26.66 17.09
N VAL A 60 -8.19 -26.82 18.27
CA VAL A 60 -7.46 -26.60 19.53
C VAL A 60 -6.25 -27.53 19.66
N ASN A 61 -6.33 -28.73 19.07
CA ASN A 61 -5.26 -29.72 19.11
C ASN A 61 -4.04 -29.33 18.23
N SER A 62 -4.22 -28.42 17.28
CA SER A 62 -3.13 -27.91 16.44
C SER A 62 -2.40 -26.71 17.05
N LEU A 63 -2.82 -26.23 18.23
CA LEU A 63 -2.12 -25.17 18.95
C LEU A 63 -0.74 -25.66 19.44
N PRO A 64 0.32 -24.83 19.32
CA PRO A 64 1.64 -25.15 19.84
C PRO A 64 1.65 -25.37 21.37
N ASN A 65 2.54 -26.24 21.85
CA ASN A 65 2.64 -26.57 23.28
C ASN A 65 2.91 -25.34 24.17
N PHE A 66 3.61 -24.32 23.69
CA PHE A 66 3.87 -23.10 24.47
C PHE A 66 2.59 -22.27 24.72
N ILE A 67 1.54 -22.48 23.93
CA ILE A 67 0.21 -21.87 24.18
C ILE A 67 -0.46 -22.51 25.38
N THR A 68 -0.38 -23.84 25.52
CA THR A 68 -0.98 -24.56 26.64
C THR A 68 -0.23 -24.31 27.97
N ALA A 69 1.07 -24.02 27.87
CA ALA A 69 1.93 -23.62 28.98
C ALA A 69 2.05 -22.10 29.12
N TYR A 70 1.04 -21.35 28.64
CA TYR A 70 1.05 -19.89 28.49
C TYR A 70 1.81 -19.18 29.60
N THR A 71 2.80 -18.39 29.20
CA THR A 71 3.63 -17.55 30.06
C THR A 71 3.50 -16.09 29.64
N ALA A 72 3.93 -15.17 30.52
CA ALA A 72 4.01 -13.73 30.19
C ALA A 72 4.94 -13.43 28.99
N GLU A 73 5.73 -14.40 28.55
CA GLU A 73 6.65 -14.32 27.40
C GLU A 73 5.99 -14.66 26.05
N THR A 74 4.67 -14.97 26.06
CA THR A 74 3.91 -15.34 24.85
C THR A 74 3.03 -14.20 24.38
N LEU A 75 3.19 -13.79 23.12
CA LEU A 75 2.36 -12.78 22.45
C LEU A 75 1.38 -13.47 21.49
N LEU A 76 0.09 -13.23 21.69
CA LEU A 76 -0.97 -13.73 20.83
C LEU A 76 -1.51 -12.59 19.98
N ILE A 77 -1.57 -12.79 18.65
CA ILE A 77 -1.92 -11.74 17.69
C ILE A 77 -3.02 -12.25 16.75
N TYR A 78 -4.00 -11.41 16.46
CA TYR A 78 -5.06 -11.75 15.51
C TYR A 78 -5.37 -10.62 14.52
N THR A 79 -5.93 -11.02 13.37
CA THR A 79 -6.54 -10.11 12.40
C THR A 79 -8.05 -10.04 12.61
N PRO A 80 -8.70 -8.86 12.43
CA PRO A 80 -10.16 -8.75 12.51
C PRO A 80 -10.93 -9.64 11.51
N ALA A 81 -10.25 -10.19 10.51
CA ALA A 81 -10.82 -11.10 9.52
C ALA A 81 -11.11 -12.51 10.07
N ILE A 82 -10.70 -12.84 11.30
CA ILE A 82 -11.00 -14.13 11.95
C ILE A 82 -12.51 -14.24 12.21
N PRO A 83 -13.17 -15.34 11.76
CA PRO A 83 -14.59 -15.56 12.01
C PRO A 83 -14.92 -15.64 13.50
N LYS A 84 -16.15 -15.27 13.87
CA LYS A 84 -16.60 -15.31 15.28
C LYS A 84 -16.67 -16.72 15.87
N ASP A 85 -16.83 -17.73 15.03
CA ASP A 85 -16.92 -19.16 15.38
C ASP A 85 -15.58 -19.89 15.33
N HIS A 86 -14.46 -19.17 15.14
CA HIS A 86 -13.11 -19.71 15.06
C HIS A 86 -12.73 -20.43 16.37
N GLN A 87 -12.41 -21.74 16.29
CA GLN A 87 -12.22 -22.60 17.47
C GLN A 87 -11.01 -22.19 18.31
N GLN A 88 -9.84 -21.97 17.66
CA GLN A 88 -8.63 -21.55 18.38
C GLN A 88 -8.83 -20.19 19.04
N PHE A 89 -9.41 -19.20 18.35
CA PHE A 89 -9.66 -17.87 18.91
C PHE A 89 -10.55 -17.95 20.15
N ASN A 90 -11.68 -18.67 20.05
CA ASN A 90 -12.63 -18.83 21.14
C ASN A 90 -12.02 -19.59 22.34
N TYR A 91 -11.18 -20.60 22.05
CA TYR A 91 -10.44 -21.32 23.11
C TYR A 91 -9.50 -20.38 23.87
N LEU A 92 -8.70 -19.58 23.16
CA LEU A 92 -7.74 -18.65 23.77
C LEU A 92 -8.46 -17.60 24.65
N ILE A 93 -9.58 -17.04 24.17
CA ILE A 93 -10.43 -16.13 24.95
C ILE A 93 -11.00 -16.84 26.18
N SER A 94 -11.51 -18.07 26.05
CA SER A 94 -12.09 -18.84 27.17
C SER A 94 -11.07 -19.14 28.28
N LYS A 95 -9.77 -19.16 27.94
CA LYS A 95 -8.67 -19.32 28.89
C LYS A 95 -8.24 -17.98 29.55
N GLY A 96 -8.90 -16.87 29.22
CA GLY A 96 -8.58 -15.54 29.75
C GLY A 96 -7.24 -14.99 29.27
N LEU A 97 -6.72 -15.47 28.11
CA LEU A 97 -5.45 -15.01 27.56
C LEU A 97 -5.62 -13.68 26.86
N SER A 98 -4.62 -12.80 27.03
CA SER A 98 -4.59 -11.52 26.31
C SER A 98 -4.21 -11.72 24.85
N ILE A 99 -5.13 -11.39 23.94
CA ILE A 99 -4.91 -11.45 22.50
C ILE A 99 -4.97 -10.04 21.94
N TYR A 100 -3.96 -9.66 21.17
CA TYR A 100 -3.80 -8.30 20.63
C TYR A 100 -4.19 -8.24 19.15
N LYS A 101 -4.88 -7.18 18.77
CA LYS A 101 -5.06 -6.88 17.35
C LYS A 101 -3.73 -6.53 16.69
N ARG A 102 -3.60 -6.82 15.40
CA ARG A 102 -2.44 -6.39 14.57
C ARG A 102 -2.06 -4.93 14.83
N SER A 103 -3.04 -4.03 14.83
CA SER A 103 -2.82 -2.59 15.03
C SER A 103 -2.29 -2.23 16.41
N GLU A 104 -2.66 -2.98 17.45
CA GLU A 104 -2.14 -2.77 18.81
C GLU A 104 -0.66 -3.14 18.89
N VAL A 105 -0.26 -4.23 18.24
CA VAL A 105 1.14 -4.65 18.18
C VAL A 105 2.00 -3.64 17.40
N LEU A 106 1.49 -3.13 16.26
CA LEU A 106 2.17 -2.05 15.54
C LEU A 106 2.27 -0.78 16.40
N GLY A 107 1.24 -0.48 17.18
CA GLY A 107 1.26 0.60 18.17
C GLY A 107 2.40 0.45 19.18
N MET A 108 2.55 -0.73 19.78
CA MET A 108 3.64 -1.05 20.71
C MET A 108 5.01 -0.88 20.06
N ILE A 109 5.19 -1.38 18.82
CA ILE A 109 6.43 -1.22 18.06
C ILE A 109 6.74 0.27 17.81
N SER A 110 5.73 1.06 17.40
CA SER A 110 5.89 2.48 17.08
C SER A 110 6.29 3.35 18.29
N GLN A 111 5.91 2.95 19.50
CA GLN A 111 6.27 3.67 20.72
C GLN A 111 7.77 3.61 21.03
N HIS A 112 8.43 2.47 20.74
CA HIS A 112 9.82 2.21 21.07
C HIS A 112 10.80 2.52 19.93
N ALA A 113 10.30 3.09 18.81
CA ALA A 113 11.07 3.39 17.61
C ALA A 113 10.96 4.88 17.23
N PHE A 114 11.86 5.32 16.35
CA PHE A 114 11.60 6.51 15.53
C PHE A 114 10.66 6.10 14.41
N CYS A 115 9.41 6.46 14.51
CA CYS A 115 8.34 5.96 13.66
C CYS A 115 7.99 6.95 12.55
N ILE A 116 8.04 6.48 11.30
CA ILE A 116 7.52 7.15 10.11
C ILE A 116 6.25 6.40 9.69
N ALA A 117 5.10 7.05 9.79
CA ALA A 117 3.80 6.45 9.48
C ALA A 117 3.14 7.15 8.30
N VAL A 118 2.66 6.36 7.32
CA VAL A 118 2.01 6.89 6.11
C VAL A 118 0.54 6.55 6.14
N ALA A 119 -0.30 7.58 6.24
CA ALA A 119 -1.76 7.53 6.21
C ALA A 119 -2.31 8.17 4.92
N GLY A 120 -3.60 7.95 4.67
CA GLY A 120 -4.35 8.55 3.56
C GLY A 120 -5.14 7.52 2.79
N THR A 121 -6.19 7.92 2.11
CA THR A 121 -7.03 7.01 1.31
C THR A 121 -6.27 6.36 0.17
N HIS A 122 -5.38 7.10 -0.48
CA HIS A 122 -4.57 6.65 -1.60
C HIS A 122 -3.08 6.88 -1.34
N GLY A 123 -2.21 6.11 -2.01
CA GLY A 123 -0.76 6.30 -1.99
C GLY A 123 -0.01 5.76 -0.76
N LYS A 124 -0.67 5.24 0.28
CA LYS A 124 -0.03 4.70 1.50
C LYS A 124 1.07 3.70 1.21
N THR A 125 0.72 2.61 0.53
CA THR A 125 1.66 1.51 0.21
C THR A 125 2.80 1.98 -0.68
N THR A 126 2.51 2.79 -1.69
CA THR A 126 3.52 3.33 -2.60
C THR A 126 4.50 4.21 -1.84
N THR A 127 4.01 5.15 -1.02
CA THR A 127 4.85 6.09 -0.26
C THR A 127 5.67 5.37 0.81
N SER A 128 5.09 4.46 1.59
CA SER A 128 5.82 3.71 2.62
C SER A 128 6.91 2.82 2.02
N THR A 129 6.60 2.15 0.89
CA THR A 129 7.57 1.33 0.17
C THR A 129 8.67 2.20 -0.45
N TRP A 130 8.33 3.41 -0.92
CA TRP A 130 9.31 4.36 -1.43
C TRP A 130 10.27 4.83 -0.34
N ILE A 131 9.74 5.22 0.84
CA ILE A 131 10.57 5.58 2.00
C ILE A 131 11.56 4.46 2.33
N ALA A 132 11.07 3.22 2.42
CA ALA A 132 11.91 2.07 2.70
C ALA A 132 13.02 1.88 1.65
N HIS A 133 12.71 2.08 0.36
CA HIS A 133 13.69 2.01 -0.71
C HIS A 133 14.71 3.15 -0.64
N LEU A 134 14.28 4.39 -0.41
CA LEU A 134 15.18 5.53 -0.25
C LEU A 134 16.11 5.34 0.95
N LEU A 135 15.62 4.87 2.09
CA LEU A 135 16.45 4.59 3.27
C LEU A 135 17.48 3.49 2.98
N ASN A 136 17.09 2.46 2.24
CA ASN A 136 18.02 1.41 1.83
C ASN A 136 19.14 1.96 0.96
N GLU A 137 18.81 2.75 -0.06
CA GLU A 137 19.79 3.36 -0.97
C GLU A 137 20.69 4.40 -0.27
N CYS A 138 20.13 5.11 0.71
CA CYS A 138 20.91 6.02 1.57
C CYS A 138 21.80 5.30 2.61
N GLY A 139 21.74 3.97 2.69
CA GLY A 139 22.53 3.18 3.66
C GLY A 139 22.11 3.43 5.10
N ILE A 140 20.85 3.69 5.36
CA ILE A 140 20.28 3.91 6.69
C ILE A 140 19.70 2.60 7.23
N ASN A 141 19.89 2.33 8.53
CA ASN A 141 19.26 1.21 9.22
C ASN A 141 17.77 1.50 9.47
N PHE A 142 16.93 0.54 9.13
CA PHE A 142 15.48 0.66 9.34
C PHE A 142 14.79 -0.71 9.36
N THR A 143 13.57 -0.70 9.84
CA THR A 143 12.59 -1.79 9.67
C THR A 143 11.35 -1.22 8.97
N ALA A 144 10.82 -1.90 7.96
CA ALA A 144 9.62 -1.46 7.26
C ALA A 144 8.56 -2.56 7.21
N PHE A 145 7.33 -2.19 7.58
CA PHE A 145 6.12 -2.99 7.48
C PHE A 145 5.29 -2.43 6.33
N LEU A 146 5.26 -3.14 5.21
CA LEU A 146 4.67 -2.66 3.97
C LEU A 146 3.28 -3.27 3.74
N GLY A 147 2.35 -2.47 3.26
CA GLY A 147 1.00 -2.90 2.91
C GLY A 147 0.89 -3.71 1.60
N GLY A 148 2.02 -3.95 0.93
CA GLY A 148 2.13 -4.72 -0.30
C GLY A 148 3.51 -5.33 -0.49
N ILE A 149 3.66 -6.21 -1.46
CA ILE A 149 4.96 -6.79 -1.82
C ILE A 149 5.76 -5.77 -2.63
N SER A 150 6.91 -5.35 -2.12
CA SER A 150 7.82 -4.48 -2.87
C SER A 150 8.33 -5.16 -4.15
N ALA A 151 8.24 -4.48 -5.28
CA ALA A 151 8.77 -4.98 -6.54
C ALA A 151 10.32 -4.98 -6.59
N ASN A 152 10.98 -4.13 -5.81
CA ASN A 152 12.44 -4.10 -5.67
C ASN A 152 12.98 -5.29 -4.88
N TYR A 153 12.26 -5.72 -3.83
CA TYR A 153 12.78 -6.66 -2.83
C TYR A 153 11.98 -7.97 -2.74
N ASN A 154 10.87 -8.05 -3.45
CA ASN A 154 9.96 -9.21 -3.45
C ASN A 154 9.47 -9.63 -2.05
N THR A 155 9.26 -8.67 -1.15
CA THR A 155 8.80 -8.88 0.22
C THR A 155 7.93 -7.71 0.71
N ASN A 156 7.14 -7.95 1.74
CA ASN A 156 6.37 -6.93 2.47
C ASN A 156 7.03 -6.51 3.79
N TYR A 157 8.23 -7.02 4.06
CA TYR A 157 9.01 -6.73 5.25
C TYR A 157 10.46 -6.48 4.88
N LEU A 158 11.00 -5.34 5.30
CA LEU A 158 12.41 -5.02 5.11
C LEU A 158 13.05 -4.73 6.47
N HIS A 159 14.23 -5.27 6.66
CA HIS A 159 15.03 -5.06 7.87
C HIS A 159 16.50 -4.90 7.50
N LYS A 160 17.01 -3.67 7.63
CA LYS A 160 18.39 -3.33 7.33
C LYS A 160 19.11 -2.92 8.62
N ILE A 161 20.21 -3.58 8.93
CA ILE A 161 21.01 -3.37 10.15
C ILE A 161 22.51 -3.15 9.88
N ASP A 162 22.93 -3.24 8.63
CA ASP A 162 24.32 -3.10 8.19
C ASP A 162 24.68 -1.69 7.71
N GLY A 163 23.75 -0.75 7.85
CA GLY A 163 23.90 0.66 7.48
C GLY A 163 24.19 1.57 8.68
N ARG A 164 23.93 2.88 8.48
CA ARG A 164 24.05 3.90 9.53
C ARG A 164 22.77 3.99 10.36
N SER A 165 22.92 4.21 11.66
CA SER A 165 21.79 4.50 12.57
C SER A 165 21.77 6.01 12.87
N PRO A 166 20.82 6.79 12.31
CA PRO A 166 20.72 8.22 12.59
C PRO A 166 20.44 8.55 14.07
N PHE A 167 19.82 7.61 14.77
CA PHE A 167 19.47 7.73 16.19
C PHE A 167 20.11 6.57 16.97
N ALA A 168 20.99 6.90 17.95
CA ALA A 168 21.77 5.90 18.68
C ALA A 168 20.91 4.87 19.42
N ASP A 169 19.77 5.32 19.98
CA ASP A 169 18.95 4.53 20.90
C ASP A 169 17.57 4.12 20.33
N LYS A 170 17.29 4.49 19.09
CA LYS A 170 15.97 4.21 18.49
C LYS A 170 16.11 3.69 17.05
N PRO A 171 15.66 2.46 16.76
CA PRO A 171 15.57 1.98 15.39
C PRO A 171 14.53 2.80 14.62
N ILE A 172 14.78 3.05 13.34
CA ILE A 172 13.77 3.64 12.45
C ILE A 172 12.77 2.56 12.05
N VAL A 173 11.48 2.87 12.18
CA VAL A 173 10.39 2.01 11.72
C VAL A 173 9.53 2.78 10.72
N VAL A 174 9.32 2.20 9.54
CA VAL A 174 8.41 2.70 8.51
C VAL A 174 7.19 1.79 8.48
N LEU A 175 5.99 2.36 8.54
CA LEU A 175 4.77 1.58 8.51
C LEU A 175 3.62 2.32 7.82
N GLU A 176 2.71 1.53 7.30
CA GLU A 176 1.46 1.99 6.74
C GLU A 176 0.43 2.17 7.85
N ALA A 177 -0.13 3.37 7.95
CA ALA A 177 -1.13 3.77 8.93
C ALA A 177 -2.53 3.60 8.30
N ASP A 178 -3.14 2.45 8.56
CA ASP A 178 -4.42 2.04 7.97
C ASP A 178 -5.57 2.73 8.71
N GLU A 179 -6.38 3.50 7.97
CA GLU A 179 -7.56 4.20 8.49
C GLU A 179 -8.74 3.25 8.75
N PHE A 180 -8.75 2.07 8.12
CA PHE A 180 -9.80 1.08 8.35
C PHE A 180 -9.92 0.75 9.84
N ASP A 181 -11.15 0.71 10.38
CA ASP A 181 -11.43 0.47 11.80
C ASP A 181 -10.68 1.44 12.76
N ARG A 182 -10.31 2.65 12.27
CA ARG A 182 -9.51 3.64 13.01
C ARG A 182 -8.21 3.06 13.59
N SER A 183 -7.66 2.04 12.95
CA SER A 183 -6.45 1.33 13.40
C SER A 183 -5.24 2.25 13.56
N PHE A 184 -5.11 3.27 12.73
CA PHE A 184 -4.00 4.24 12.77
C PHE A 184 -3.97 5.08 14.05
N HIS A 185 -5.06 5.19 14.82
CA HIS A 185 -5.07 5.88 16.12
C HIS A 185 -4.24 5.18 17.20
N ARG A 186 -3.80 3.94 16.95
CA ARG A 186 -2.91 3.20 17.86
C ARG A 186 -1.44 3.58 17.71
N LEU A 187 -1.09 4.25 16.62
CA LEU A 187 0.28 4.62 16.29
C LEU A 187 0.71 5.92 16.99
N ASN A 188 2.01 6.04 17.23
CA ASN A 188 2.63 7.24 17.79
C ASN A 188 3.84 7.62 16.94
N PRO A 189 3.64 8.25 15.75
CA PRO A 189 4.72 8.57 14.85
C PRO A 189 5.56 9.77 15.29
N ASP A 190 6.84 9.76 14.92
CA ASP A 190 7.71 10.94 14.96
C ASP A 190 7.52 11.78 13.68
N ILE A 191 7.30 11.09 12.55
CA ILE A 191 6.90 11.70 11.27
C ILE A 191 5.63 11.01 10.80
N ALA A 192 4.56 11.76 10.58
CA ALA A 192 3.36 11.30 9.90
C ALA A 192 3.26 11.89 8.50
N ILE A 193 2.80 11.10 7.55
CA ILE A 193 2.48 11.57 6.20
C ILE A 193 0.98 11.34 5.97
N ILE A 194 0.26 12.34 5.46
CA ILE A 194 -1.13 12.22 5.03
C ILE A 194 -1.19 12.56 3.54
N THR A 195 -1.49 11.55 2.73
CA THR A 195 -1.43 11.67 1.26
C THR A 195 -2.72 12.21 0.66
N ALA A 196 -3.87 11.71 1.14
CA ALA A 196 -5.19 12.10 0.67
C ALA A 196 -6.24 11.80 1.75
N ILE A 197 -7.38 12.51 1.73
CA ILE A 197 -8.54 12.27 2.61
C ILE A 197 -9.79 12.31 1.73
N ASP A 198 -9.92 11.30 0.86
CA ASP A 198 -11.12 11.12 0.06
C ASP A 198 -12.07 10.16 0.78
N PRO A 199 -13.39 10.40 0.82
CA PRO A 199 -14.32 9.55 1.53
C PRO A 199 -14.23 8.09 1.05
N ASP A 200 -13.86 7.20 1.95
CA ASP A 200 -13.88 5.74 1.77
C ASP A 200 -14.36 5.08 3.08
N HIS A 201 -14.71 3.82 3.04
CA HIS A 201 -15.13 3.05 4.22
C HIS A 201 -16.31 3.70 4.99
N LEU A 202 -17.28 4.28 4.25
CA LEU A 202 -18.46 4.94 4.86
C LEU A 202 -19.38 3.96 5.62
N ASP A 203 -19.19 2.66 5.44
CA ASP A 203 -19.80 1.62 6.26
C ASP A 203 -19.26 1.58 7.71
N ILE A 204 -18.07 2.15 7.94
CA ILE A 204 -17.41 2.25 9.25
C ILE A 204 -17.46 3.69 9.80
N TYR A 205 -17.35 4.66 8.91
CA TYR A 205 -17.35 6.08 9.22
C TYR A 205 -18.70 6.69 8.87
N GLU A 206 -19.65 6.72 9.66
CA GLU A 206 -21.02 7.20 9.46
C GLU A 206 -21.22 8.26 8.35
N ASN A 207 -20.22 9.15 8.15
CA ASN A 207 -20.22 10.20 7.14
C ASN A 207 -18.80 10.73 6.85
N GLU A 208 -18.68 11.59 5.85
CA GLU A 208 -17.41 12.22 5.43
C GLU A 208 -16.77 13.05 6.54
N GLU A 209 -17.55 13.76 7.36
CA GLU A 209 -17.03 14.60 8.44
C GLU A 209 -16.33 13.74 9.51
N ALA A 210 -16.95 12.64 9.95
CA ALA A 210 -16.36 11.69 10.88
C ALA A 210 -15.10 11.01 10.31
N PHE A 211 -15.05 10.80 8.97
CA PHE A 211 -13.88 10.30 8.30
C PHE A 211 -12.72 11.31 8.36
N ARG A 212 -12.97 12.58 8.01
CA ARG A 212 -11.98 13.66 8.10
C ARG A 212 -11.51 13.92 9.53
N GLU A 213 -12.42 13.90 10.50
CA GLU A 213 -12.09 14.03 11.93
C GLU A 213 -11.10 12.96 12.38
N ALA A 214 -11.23 11.71 11.88
CA ALA A 214 -10.31 10.64 12.25
C ALA A 214 -8.86 10.94 11.84
N PHE A 215 -8.63 11.61 10.71
CA PHE A 215 -7.27 12.05 10.32
C PHE A 215 -6.78 13.20 11.22
N GLY A 216 -7.66 14.10 11.64
CA GLY A 216 -7.36 15.11 12.66
C GLY A 216 -6.91 14.46 13.97
N ILE A 217 -7.64 13.45 14.46
CA ILE A 217 -7.27 12.67 15.65
C ILE A 217 -5.93 11.97 15.44
N PHE A 218 -5.68 11.36 14.26
CA PHE A 218 -4.39 10.75 13.95
C PHE A 218 -3.24 11.76 14.04
N ALA A 219 -3.42 12.97 13.54
CA ALA A 219 -2.41 14.03 13.65
C ALA A 219 -2.08 14.37 15.12
N THR A 220 -3.05 14.29 16.05
CA THR A 220 -2.77 14.47 17.48
C THR A 220 -1.93 13.35 18.11
N LYS A 221 -1.78 12.19 17.44
CA LYS A 221 -0.94 11.07 17.89
C LYS A 221 0.54 11.25 17.55
N ILE A 222 0.88 12.23 16.74
CA ILE A 222 2.28 12.58 16.45
C ILE A 222 2.95 13.00 17.77
N LYS A 223 4.13 12.45 18.02
CA LYS A 223 4.90 12.73 19.24
C LYS A 223 5.24 14.21 19.32
N SER A 224 5.39 14.72 20.55
CA SER A 224 5.79 16.11 20.77
C SER A 224 7.09 16.46 20.03
N GLY A 225 7.08 17.55 19.27
CA GLY A 225 8.18 17.95 18.41
C GLY A 225 8.29 17.16 17.09
N GLY A 226 7.32 16.30 16.82
CA GLY A 226 7.25 15.55 15.56
C GLY A 226 6.75 16.39 14.39
N THR A 227 6.76 15.76 13.20
CA THR A 227 6.45 16.44 11.94
C THR A 227 5.26 15.78 11.25
N LEU A 228 4.34 16.61 10.76
CA LEU A 228 3.29 16.22 9.83
C LEU A 228 3.65 16.69 8.43
N ILE A 229 3.75 15.75 7.49
CA ILE A 229 3.87 15.99 6.05
C ILE A 229 2.49 15.72 5.45
N TYR A 230 1.91 16.67 4.74
CA TYR A 230 0.56 16.51 4.21
C TYR A 230 0.44 17.05 2.79
N HIS A 231 -0.40 16.43 1.97
CA HIS A 231 -0.63 16.90 0.62
C HIS A 231 -1.24 18.31 0.63
N HIS A 232 -0.71 19.24 -0.13
CA HIS A 232 -1.06 20.66 -0.06
C HIS A 232 -2.52 20.98 -0.42
N SER A 233 -3.23 20.07 -1.08
CA SER A 233 -4.68 20.23 -1.34
C SER A 233 -5.56 20.01 -0.12
N LEU A 234 -5.02 19.45 0.96
CA LEU A 234 -5.77 19.19 2.17
C LEU A 234 -5.98 20.49 2.96
N THR A 235 -7.23 20.76 3.31
CA THR A 235 -7.64 22.01 3.97
C THR A 235 -7.93 21.86 5.46
N GLU A 236 -7.59 20.72 6.05
CA GLU A 236 -7.76 20.40 7.46
C GLU A 236 -6.92 21.33 8.35
N HIS A 237 -7.45 21.62 9.53
CA HIS A 237 -6.69 22.33 10.57
C HIS A 237 -5.83 21.35 11.35
N TRP A 238 -4.53 21.48 11.23
CA TRP A 238 -3.56 20.62 11.92
C TRP A 238 -3.18 21.20 13.30
N PRO A 239 -2.77 20.36 14.27
CA PRO A 239 -2.36 20.82 15.60
C PRO A 239 -1.19 21.82 15.52
N GLU A 240 -1.31 22.96 16.19
CA GLU A 240 -0.32 24.06 16.14
C GLU A 240 1.05 23.70 16.73
N ASN A 241 1.11 22.69 17.59
CA ASN A 241 2.35 22.23 18.22
C ASN A 241 3.21 21.31 17.31
N LEU A 242 2.77 21.06 16.08
CA LEU A 242 3.49 20.25 15.11
C LEU A 242 4.28 21.10 14.13
N THR A 243 5.38 20.54 13.62
CA THR A 243 6.00 21.04 12.40
C THR A 243 5.21 20.50 11.20
N CYS A 244 4.48 21.38 10.51
CA CYS A 244 3.67 21.01 9.35
C CYS A 244 4.42 21.36 8.05
N ILE A 245 4.55 20.39 7.15
CA ILE A 245 5.23 20.53 5.85
C ILE A 245 4.24 20.13 4.75
N PRO A 246 3.64 21.08 4.03
CA PRO A 246 2.84 20.76 2.86
C PRO A 246 3.73 20.24 1.72
N TYR A 247 3.21 19.30 0.93
CA TYR A 247 3.93 18.82 -0.25
C TYR A 247 2.98 18.66 -1.45
N GLY A 248 3.55 18.62 -2.64
CA GLY A 248 2.80 18.31 -3.87
C GLY A 248 3.35 19.03 -5.10
N THR A 249 2.64 18.87 -6.22
CA THR A 249 3.01 19.50 -7.48
C THR A 249 2.76 21.00 -7.43
N ASN A 250 3.83 21.79 -7.67
CA ASN A 250 3.77 23.26 -7.62
C ASN A 250 3.22 23.84 -6.30
N ALA A 251 3.37 23.13 -5.18
CA ALA A 251 3.02 23.64 -3.86
C ALA A 251 3.75 24.95 -3.57
N LYS A 252 3.03 25.97 -3.08
CA LYS A 252 3.52 27.35 -2.88
C LYS A 252 3.49 27.80 -1.44
N GLU A 253 2.95 26.98 -0.55
CA GLU A 253 2.84 27.25 0.88
C GLU A 253 4.24 27.45 1.49
N PRO A 254 4.34 28.26 2.54
CA PRO A 254 5.59 28.41 3.27
C PRO A 254 6.13 27.05 3.75
N LYS A 255 7.41 26.79 3.53
CA LYS A 255 8.10 25.52 3.86
C LYS A 255 7.63 24.29 3.04
N ALA A 256 6.84 24.49 1.99
CA ALA A 256 6.42 23.37 1.15
C ALA A 256 7.60 22.64 0.50
N MET A 257 7.45 21.33 0.36
CA MET A 257 8.24 20.49 -0.52
C MET A 257 7.49 20.31 -1.84
N SER A 258 8.02 20.88 -2.90
CA SER A 258 7.33 20.97 -4.19
C SER A 258 8.03 20.13 -5.26
N CYS A 259 7.28 19.35 -6.01
CA CYS A 259 7.74 18.86 -7.30
C CYS A 259 7.28 19.81 -8.41
N SER A 260 8.16 20.10 -9.35
CA SER A 260 7.91 20.98 -10.47
C SER A 260 8.57 20.46 -11.74
N ASN A 261 8.30 21.10 -12.88
CA ASN A 261 8.83 20.69 -14.19
C ASN A 261 8.58 19.20 -14.51
N VAL A 262 7.42 18.68 -14.04
CA VAL A 262 7.04 17.27 -14.27
C VAL A 262 6.78 17.06 -15.75
N LYS A 263 7.53 16.16 -16.38
CA LYS A 263 7.43 15.81 -17.80
C LYS A 263 7.40 14.31 -18.00
N ALA A 264 6.56 13.88 -18.94
CA ALA A 264 6.54 12.51 -19.44
C ALA A 264 7.27 12.47 -20.79
N GLU A 265 8.48 11.98 -20.83
CA GLU A 265 9.33 11.95 -22.02
C GLU A 265 10.04 10.59 -22.13
N ASN A 266 10.06 10.01 -23.33
CA ASN A 266 10.78 8.75 -23.63
C ASN A 266 10.43 7.58 -22.67
N GLY A 267 9.16 7.45 -22.30
CA GLY A 267 8.68 6.38 -21.43
C GLY A 267 9.03 6.55 -19.94
N HIS A 268 9.49 7.74 -19.54
CA HIS A 268 9.85 8.07 -18.17
C HIS A 268 9.20 9.38 -17.72
N PHE A 269 9.06 9.53 -16.41
CA PHE A 269 8.76 10.83 -15.81
C PHE A 269 10.04 11.45 -15.28
N THR A 270 10.23 12.74 -15.55
CA THR A 270 11.28 13.59 -14.96
C THR A 270 10.64 14.73 -14.20
N PHE A 271 11.31 15.20 -13.15
CA PHE A 271 10.83 16.30 -12.31
C PHE A 271 11.97 16.95 -11.54
N ASP A 272 11.70 18.12 -10.98
CA ASP A 272 12.57 18.79 -10.03
C ASP A 272 11.94 18.76 -8.64
N LEU A 273 12.73 18.50 -7.61
CA LEU A 273 12.32 18.54 -6.21
C LEU A 273 12.87 19.83 -5.58
N ASN A 274 11.98 20.66 -5.06
CA ASN A 274 12.33 21.97 -4.49
C ASN A 274 11.77 22.07 -3.07
N GLY A 275 12.52 22.70 -2.15
CA GLY A 275 12.00 22.93 -0.81
C GLY A 275 13.05 23.41 0.17
N HIS A 276 12.62 23.52 1.43
CA HIS A 276 13.49 23.83 2.54
C HIS A 276 14.13 22.54 3.07
N PHE A 277 15.36 22.29 2.66
CA PHE A 277 16.20 21.27 3.25
C PHE A 277 16.75 21.77 4.60
N LYS A 278 17.50 20.93 5.32
CA LYS A 278 18.08 21.26 6.63
C LYS A 278 18.65 22.69 6.69
N TYR A 279 18.41 23.36 7.81
CA TYR A 279 18.90 24.70 8.15
C TYR A 279 18.28 25.89 7.39
N GLY A 280 17.09 25.72 6.80
CA GLY A 280 16.32 26.83 6.23
C GLY A 280 16.80 27.30 4.85
N GLU A 281 17.78 26.64 4.24
CA GLU A 281 18.18 26.90 2.86
C GLU A 281 17.18 26.25 1.90
N THR A 282 16.66 27.02 0.96
CA THR A 282 15.90 26.49 -0.18
C THR A 282 16.88 25.89 -1.17
N LYS A 283 16.74 24.57 -1.42
CA LYS A 283 17.55 23.85 -2.42
C LYS A 283 16.64 23.21 -3.46
N SER A 284 17.23 22.84 -4.59
CA SER A 284 16.57 22.12 -5.66
C SER A 284 17.44 20.95 -6.08
N ILE A 285 16.82 19.79 -6.27
CA ILE A 285 17.43 18.67 -6.97
C ILE A 285 16.77 18.61 -8.34
N GLN A 286 17.50 18.99 -9.36
CA GLN A 286 16.98 19.10 -10.72
C GLN A 286 17.13 17.78 -11.48
N HIS A 287 16.26 17.60 -12.49
CA HIS A 287 16.31 16.49 -13.44
C HIS A 287 16.32 15.11 -12.78
N LEU A 288 15.47 14.94 -11.77
CA LEU A 288 15.22 13.61 -11.19
C LEU A 288 14.44 12.77 -12.19
N LYS A 289 14.89 11.53 -12.41
CA LYS A 289 14.19 10.55 -13.21
C LYS A 289 13.44 9.61 -12.26
N SER A 290 12.12 9.52 -12.39
CA SER A 290 11.34 8.59 -11.59
C SER A 290 11.45 7.17 -12.12
N GLY A 291 11.74 6.24 -11.25
CA GLY A 291 11.71 4.80 -11.57
C GLY A 291 10.28 4.25 -11.68
N LEU A 292 9.31 4.87 -10.98
CA LEU A 292 7.89 4.54 -11.07
C LEU A 292 7.14 5.67 -11.77
N PRO A 293 6.47 5.40 -12.90
CA PRO A 293 5.73 6.41 -13.65
C PRO A 293 4.45 6.85 -12.94
N GLY A 294 3.93 8.00 -13.35
CA GLY A 294 2.65 8.56 -12.92
C GLY A 294 2.78 9.87 -12.17
N PHE A 295 1.90 10.84 -12.47
CA PHE A 295 1.90 12.14 -11.79
C PHE A 295 1.72 11.99 -10.28
N HIS A 296 0.77 11.17 -9.84
CA HIS A 296 0.54 10.85 -8.44
C HIS A 296 1.75 10.16 -7.78
N ASN A 297 2.53 9.37 -8.55
CA ASN A 297 3.74 8.74 -8.05
C ASN A 297 4.89 9.72 -7.87
N ILE A 298 4.94 10.80 -8.65
CA ILE A 298 5.88 11.91 -8.40
C ILE A 298 5.55 12.61 -7.08
N GLU A 299 4.27 12.79 -6.75
CA GLU A 299 3.85 13.35 -5.47
C GLU A 299 4.16 12.40 -4.31
N ASN A 300 3.93 11.09 -4.47
CA ASN A 300 4.33 10.08 -3.50
C ASN A 300 5.86 10.07 -3.28
N ALA A 301 6.66 10.21 -4.36
CA ALA A 301 8.11 10.34 -4.28
C ALA A 301 8.54 11.62 -3.53
N THR A 302 7.80 12.72 -3.74
CA THR A 302 8.04 14.00 -3.05
C THR A 302 7.79 13.85 -1.55
N ALA A 303 6.67 13.23 -1.15
CA ALA A 303 6.37 12.94 0.25
C ALA A 303 7.44 12.04 0.90
N ALA A 304 7.80 10.95 0.23
CA ALA A 304 8.82 10.02 0.71
C ALA A 304 10.20 10.69 0.84
N SER A 305 10.59 11.48 -0.16
CA SER A 305 11.84 12.26 -0.13
C SER A 305 11.85 13.26 1.02
N THR A 306 10.72 13.93 1.27
CA THR A 306 10.57 14.87 2.38
C THR A 306 10.84 14.18 3.72
N ALA A 307 10.21 13.02 3.95
CA ALA A 307 10.42 12.27 5.19
C ALA A 307 11.88 11.83 5.37
N CYS A 308 12.53 11.36 4.30
CA CYS A 308 13.94 10.94 4.36
C CYS A 308 14.89 12.13 4.63
N LEU A 309 14.63 13.29 4.05
CA LEU A 309 15.46 14.51 4.23
C LEU A 309 15.39 15.08 5.65
N LEU A 310 14.37 14.75 6.42
CA LEU A 310 14.28 15.12 7.84
C LEU A 310 15.23 14.27 8.72
N LEU A 311 15.74 13.16 8.21
CA LEU A 311 16.60 12.27 8.98
C LEU A 311 18.05 12.78 9.00
N PRO A 312 18.77 12.66 10.14
CA PRO A 312 20.18 13.01 10.22
C PRO A 312 21.03 12.22 9.21
N GLY A 313 21.87 12.92 8.46
CA GLY A 313 22.82 12.30 7.53
C GLY A 313 22.23 11.85 6.19
N VAL A 314 20.98 12.18 5.88
CA VAL A 314 20.43 12.07 4.54
C VAL A 314 20.63 13.39 3.82
N GLU A 315 21.38 13.37 2.71
CA GLU A 315 21.62 14.53 1.89
C GLU A 315 20.81 14.45 0.59
N PRO A 316 20.39 15.61 -0.01
CA PRO A 316 19.53 15.63 -1.19
C PRO A 316 19.98 14.75 -2.34
N GLU A 317 21.26 14.79 -2.71
CA GLU A 317 21.78 14.01 -3.84
C GLU A 317 21.78 12.49 -3.61
N MET A 318 21.75 12.03 -2.34
CA MET A 318 21.64 10.61 -2.03
C MET A 318 20.30 10.01 -2.48
N LEU A 319 19.26 10.85 -2.63
CA LEU A 319 17.94 10.39 -3.04
C LEU A 319 17.88 10.08 -4.55
N ARG A 320 18.76 10.64 -5.37
CA ARG A 320 18.73 10.54 -6.84
C ARG A 320 18.69 9.08 -7.32
N THR A 321 19.61 8.26 -6.80
CA THR A 321 19.66 6.84 -7.16
C THR A 321 18.38 6.12 -6.73
N GLY A 322 17.96 6.28 -5.47
CA GLY A 322 16.73 5.65 -4.96
C GLY A 322 15.48 6.05 -5.74
N ILE A 323 15.36 7.33 -6.13
CA ILE A 323 14.24 7.80 -6.95
C ILE A 323 14.24 7.11 -8.32
N SER A 324 15.40 6.91 -8.94
CA SER A 324 15.49 6.33 -10.28
C SER A 324 15.39 4.80 -10.32
N THR A 325 15.75 4.12 -9.23
CA THR A 325 15.77 2.65 -9.16
C THR A 325 14.52 2.05 -8.52
N TYR A 326 13.62 2.87 -7.99
CA TYR A 326 12.38 2.41 -7.39
C TYR A 326 11.44 1.80 -8.43
N ARG A 327 10.89 0.63 -8.13
CA ARG A 327 10.01 -0.15 -9.03
C ARG A 327 8.57 -0.29 -8.53
N GLY A 328 8.25 0.32 -7.38
CA GLY A 328 6.93 0.25 -6.81
C GLY A 328 6.66 -0.97 -5.93
N ALA A 329 5.38 -1.20 -5.67
CA ALA A 329 4.85 -2.43 -5.10
C ALA A 329 4.15 -3.23 -6.21
N LYS A 330 4.07 -4.55 -6.04
CA LYS A 330 3.30 -5.39 -6.98
C LYS A 330 1.89 -4.87 -7.11
N ARG A 331 1.37 -4.90 -8.33
CA ARG A 331 0.06 -4.36 -8.68
C ARG A 331 -0.12 -2.86 -8.42
N ARG A 332 0.96 -2.06 -8.46
CA ARG A 332 0.92 -0.59 -8.40
C ARG A 332 1.77 -0.04 -9.54
N PHE A 333 1.14 0.21 -10.68
CA PHE A 333 1.81 0.52 -11.95
C PHE A 333 2.90 -0.52 -12.30
N GLU A 334 2.59 -1.81 -12.09
CA GLU A 334 3.58 -2.87 -12.30
C GLU A 334 3.71 -3.21 -13.78
N TYR A 335 4.89 -3.05 -14.33
CA TYR A 335 5.18 -3.50 -15.69
C TYR A 335 5.31 -5.03 -15.72
N ILE A 336 4.30 -5.70 -16.25
CA ILE A 336 4.34 -7.14 -16.50
C ILE A 336 5.16 -7.45 -17.75
N ILE A 337 5.01 -6.58 -18.77
CA ILE A 337 5.78 -6.57 -20.01
C ILE A 337 6.10 -5.10 -20.33
N ASN A 338 7.34 -4.86 -20.71
CA ASN A 338 7.80 -3.55 -21.12
C ASN A 338 8.83 -3.68 -22.24
N THR A 339 8.35 -3.74 -23.48
CA THR A 339 9.16 -3.79 -24.70
C THR A 339 8.83 -2.62 -25.61
N GLU A 340 9.59 -2.43 -26.67
CA GLU A 340 9.31 -1.38 -27.66
C GLU A 340 7.95 -1.56 -28.34
N THR A 341 7.52 -2.81 -28.53
CA THR A 341 6.29 -3.16 -29.25
C THR A 341 5.09 -3.33 -28.33
N HIS A 342 5.28 -3.91 -27.14
CA HIS A 342 4.20 -4.26 -26.22
C HIS A 342 4.48 -3.80 -24.80
N VAL A 343 3.46 -3.21 -24.20
CA VAL A 343 3.46 -2.80 -22.79
C VAL A 343 2.22 -3.39 -22.13
N VAL A 344 2.42 -4.12 -21.03
CA VAL A 344 1.35 -4.65 -20.19
C VAL A 344 1.59 -4.16 -18.76
N ILE A 345 0.61 -3.46 -18.20
CA ILE A 345 0.67 -2.86 -16.85
C ILE A 345 -0.44 -3.46 -16.01
N ASP A 346 -0.12 -3.93 -14.81
CA ASP A 346 -1.07 -4.34 -13.77
C ASP A 346 -1.15 -3.27 -12.68
N ASP A 347 -2.38 -2.87 -12.33
CA ASP A 347 -2.60 -1.90 -11.27
C ASP A 347 -3.82 -2.27 -10.41
N TYR A 348 -3.68 -2.06 -9.12
CA TYR A 348 -4.70 -2.35 -8.12
C TYR A 348 -5.87 -1.35 -8.13
N ALA A 349 -5.86 -0.36 -9.00
CA ALA A 349 -6.86 0.70 -9.11
C ALA A 349 -8.28 0.14 -9.09
N HIS A 350 -9.07 0.53 -8.10
CA HIS A 350 -10.42 0.05 -7.85
C HIS A 350 -11.37 1.15 -7.35
N HIS A 351 -10.92 2.40 -7.39
CA HIS A 351 -11.70 3.60 -7.17
C HIS A 351 -11.62 4.51 -8.41
N PRO A 352 -12.65 5.31 -8.76
CA PRO A 352 -12.63 6.16 -9.94
C PRO A 352 -11.41 7.10 -10.02
N GLU A 353 -11.00 7.70 -8.90
CA GLU A 353 -9.82 8.58 -8.85
C GLU A 353 -8.53 7.83 -9.19
N GLU A 354 -8.38 6.59 -8.71
CA GLU A 354 -7.24 5.75 -9.04
C GLU A 354 -7.23 5.38 -10.53
N LEU A 355 -8.41 5.07 -11.12
CA LEU A 355 -8.56 4.81 -12.55
C LEU A 355 -8.18 6.03 -13.38
N ASN A 356 -8.66 7.21 -13.02
CA ASN A 356 -8.30 8.46 -13.69
C ASN A 356 -6.79 8.70 -13.64
N ALA A 357 -6.17 8.49 -12.49
CA ALA A 357 -4.74 8.70 -12.29
C ALA A 357 -3.88 7.75 -13.15
N ILE A 358 -4.22 6.44 -13.18
CA ILE A 358 -3.45 5.46 -13.96
C ILE A 358 -3.67 5.67 -15.46
N ILE A 359 -4.91 5.83 -15.93
CA ILE A 359 -5.23 6.02 -17.35
C ILE A 359 -4.58 7.30 -17.87
N GLY A 360 -4.69 8.40 -17.12
CA GLY A 360 -4.05 9.68 -17.48
C GLY A 360 -2.52 9.58 -17.55
N SER A 361 -1.90 8.87 -16.61
CA SER A 361 -0.45 8.65 -16.59
C SER A 361 0.02 7.81 -17.79
N VAL A 362 -0.72 6.74 -18.10
CA VAL A 362 -0.40 5.88 -19.25
C VAL A 362 -0.62 6.63 -20.56
N ARG A 363 -1.67 7.44 -20.68
CA ARG A 363 -1.91 8.28 -21.85
C ARG A 363 -0.78 9.30 -22.07
N ALA A 364 -0.26 9.89 -21.00
CA ALA A 364 0.88 10.82 -21.07
C ALA A 364 2.19 10.14 -21.49
N LEU A 365 2.43 8.89 -21.02
CA LEU A 365 3.62 8.10 -21.39
C LEU A 365 3.58 7.58 -22.83
N TYR A 366 2.40 7.23 -23.32
CA TYR A 366 2.21 6.57 -24.61
C TYR A 366 1.14 7.27 -25.44
N PRO A 367 1.33 8.56 -25.80
CA PRO A 367 0.29 9.41 -26.39
C PRO A 367 -0.20 8.90 -27.76
N ASN A 368 0.61 8.11 -28.46
CA ASN A 368 0.33 7.60 -29.79
C ASN A 368 -0.11 6.11 -29.80
N ARG A 369 -0.32 5.49 -28.62
CA ARG A 369 -0.76 4.11 -28.52
C ARG A 369 -2.22 4.03 -28.11
N THR A 370 -2.94 3.12 -28.71
CA THR A 370 -4.30 2.72 -28.28
C THR A 370 -4.23 1.96 -26.97
N ILE A 371 -5.05 2.34 -25.99
CA ILE A 371 -5.09 1.70 -24.67
C ILE A 371 -6.26 0.72 -24.63
N THR A 372 -5.97 -0.57 -24.52
CA THR A 372 -6.95 -1.57 -24.11
C THR A 372 -6.90 -1.70 -22.59
N GLY A 373 -8.03 -1.50 -21.91
CA GLY A 373 -8.08 -1.59 -20.44
C GLY A 373 -9.08 -2.64 -20.01
N ILE A 374 -8.62 -3.58 -19.18
CA ILE A 374 -9.45 -4.57 -18.52
C ILE A 374 -9.73 -4.07 -17.10
N PHE A 375 -10.99 -4.01 -16.70
CA PHE A 375 -11.37 -3.62 -15.34
C PHE A 375 -12.28 -4.65 -14.69
N GLN A 376 -11.90 -5.11 -13.50
CA GLN A 376 -12.75 -5.90 -12.63
C GLN A 376 -13.27 -5.03 -11.48
N PRO A 377 -14.57 -4.67 -11.47
CA PRO A 377 -15.14 -3.94 -10.36
C PRO A 377 -15.04 -4.76 -9.06
N HIS A 378 -14.81 -4.09 -7.94
CA HIS A 378 -14.64 -4.72 -6.63
C HIS A 378 -15.71 -4.20 -5.67
N LEU A 379 -16.52 -5.12 -5.09
CA LEU A 379 -17.69 -4.90 -4.26
C LEU A 379 -18.92 -4.37 -5.00
N PHE A 380 -20.07 -4.95 -4.71
CA PHE A 380 -21.35 -4.49 -5.29
C PHE A 380 -21.75 -3.12 -4.78
N SER A 381 -21.54 -2.84 -3.49
CA SER A 381 -21.85 -1.55 -2.88
C SER A 381 -21.04 -0.42 -3.52
N ARG A 382 -19.72 -0.58 -3.63
CA ARG A 382 -18.85 0.43 -4.28
C ARG A 382 -19.21 0.63 -5.74
N THR A 383 -19.50 -0.45 -6.48
CA THR A 383 -19.91 -0.35 -7.89
C THR A 383 -21.22 0.44 -8.04
N ARG A 384 -22.20 0.21 -7.15
CA ARG A 384 -23.45 0.98 -7.12
C ARG A 384 -23.21 2.47 -6.83
N ASP A 385 -22.43 2.75 -5.77
CA ASP A 385 -22.28 4.10 -5.24
C ASP A 385 -21.45 4.99 -6.16
N PHE A 386 -20.50 4.43 -6.90
CA PHE A 386 -19.62 5.14 -7.83
C PHE A 386 -19.83 4.81 -9.30
N GLY A 387 -20.97 4.20 -9.70
CA GLY A 387 -21.19 3.68 -11.04
C GLY A 387 -21.00 4.70 -12.17
N ASP A 388 -21.50 5.93 -12.02
CA ASP A 388 -21.34 6.98 -13.04
C ASP A 388 -19.89 7.47 -13.12
N ALA A 389 -19.20 7.56 -11.99
CA ALA A 389 -17.78 7.94 -11.92
C ALA A 389 -16.90 6.85 -12.55
N PHE A 390 -17.16 5.57 -12.28
CA PHE A 390 -16.49 4.46 -12.95
C PHE A 390 -16.67 4.49 -14.46
N ALA A 391 -17.92 4.65 -14.92
CA ALA A 391 -18.21 4.74 -16.35
C ALA A 391 -17.42 5.87 -17.03
N ASN A 392 -17.42 7.08 -16.43
CA ASN A 392 -16.68 8.22 -16.97
C ASN A 392 -15.15 8.00 -16.99
N SER A 393 -14.60 7.31 -15.98
CA SER A 393 -13.16 6.98 -15.95
C SER A 393 -12.82 5.97 -17.06
N LEU A 394 -13.61 4.92 -17.20
CA LEU A 394 -13.39 3.85 -18.18
C LEU A 394 -13.64 4.29 -19.62
N ASP A 395 -14.51 5.27 -19.85
CA ASP A 395 -14.74 5.87 -21.16
C ASP A 395 -13.51 6.60 -21.74
N GLN A 396 -12.48 6.86 -20.92
CA GLN A 396 -11.20 7.42 -21.38
C GLN A 396 -10.30 6.39 -22.07
N LEU A 397 -10.59 5.10 -21.93
CA LEU A 397 -9.89 4.00 -22.64
C LEU A 397 -10.36 3.94 -24.09
N ASP A 398 -9.51 3.43 -24.99
CA ASP A 398 -9.91 3.22 -26.38
C ASP A 398 -10.75 1.93 -26.54
N TYR A 399 -10.40 0.89 -25.80
CA TYR A 399 -11.08 -0.41 -25.75
C TYR A 399 -11.27 -0.85 -24.30
N PRO A 400 -12.33 -0.38 -23.62
CA PRO A 400 -12.63 -0.83 -22.25
C PRO A 400 -13.29 -2.21 -22.25
N ILE A 401 -12.76 -3.11 -21.43
CA ILE A 401 -13.27 -4.45 -21.20
C ILE A 401 -13.61 -4.59 -19.71
N LEU A 402 -14.87 -4.87 -19.40
CA LEU A 402 -15.31 -5.19 -18.05
C LEU A 402 -15.29 -6.69 -17.81
N LEU A 403 -14.99 -7.08 -16.60
CA LEU A 403 -15.27 -8.39 -16.04
C LEU A 403 -16.44 -8.30 -15.04
N ASP A 404 -16.98 -9.43 -14.63
CA ASP A 404 -17.99 -9.48 -13.58
C ASP A 404 -17.44 -8.91 -12.26
N ILE A 405 -18.35 -8.37 -11.43
CA ILE A 405 -18.01 -7.77 -10.15
C ILE A 405 -17.40 -8.85 -9.23
N TYR A 406 -16.24 -8.58 -8.66
CA TYR A 406 -15.66 -9.39 -7.62
C TYR A 406 -16.34 -9.09 -6.26
N PRO A 407 -17.07 -10.05 -5.66
CA PRO A 407 -17.92 -9.78 -4.50
C PRO A 407 -17.14 -9.59 -3.19
N ALA A 408 -15.91 -10.11 -3.11
CA ALA A 408 -15.13 -10.22 -1.87
C ALA A 408 -15.96 -10.86 -0.73
N ARG A 409 -16.52 -10.03 0.15
CA ARG A 409 -17.32 -10.46 1.32
C ARG A 409 -18.80 -10.14 1.18
N GLU A 410 -19.20 -9.43 0.13
CA GLU A 410 -20.56 -8.98 -0.06
C GLU A 410 -21.42 -10.03 -0.74
N LEU A 411 -22.71 -10.00 -0.41
CA LEU A 411 -23.73 -10.68 -1.19
C LEU A 411 -24.12 -9.82 -2.41
N PRO A 412 -24.53 -10.45 -3.54
CA PRO A 412 -24.99 -9.71 -4.70
C PRO A 412 -26.13 -8.74 -4.37
N ILE A 413 -26.05 -7.52 -4.89
CA ILE A 413 -27.12 -6.54 -4.78
C ILE A 413 -28.01 -6.67 -6.02
N PRO A 414 -29.34 -6.90 -5.89
CA PRO A 414 -30.23 -7.02 -7.02
C PRO A 414 -30.14 -5.82 -7.99
N GLY A 415 -29.91 -6.11 -9.27
CA GLY A 415 -29.80 -5.09 -10.33
C GLY A 415 -28.44 -4.40 -10.43
N ILE A 416 -27.44 -4.82 -9.65
CA ILE A 416 -26.07 -4.31 -9.73
C ILE A 416 -25.15 -5.46 -10.16
N ASP A 417 -24.70 -5.41 -11.41
CA ASP A 417 -23.79 -6.38 -12.03
C ASP A 417 -22.86 -5.69 -13.05
N GLY A 418 -22.04 -6.48 -13.73
CA GLY A 418 -21.14 -5.95 -14.77
C GLY A 418 -21.89 -5.31 -15.93
N GLN A 419 -23.06 -5.84 -16.30
CA GLN A 419 -23.89 -5.28 -17.38
C GLN A 419 -24.47 -3.93 -16.98
N TRP A 420 -24.93 -3.77 -15.73
CA TRP A 420 -25.41 -2.51 -15.20
C TRP A 420 -24.36 -1.38 -15.29
N LEU A 421 -23.10 -1.70 -15.00
CA LEU A 421 -22.00 -0.72 -15.16
C LEU A 421 -21.71 -0.46 -16.64
N LEU A 422 -21.69 -1.51 -17.46
CA LEU A 422 -21.46 -1.38 -18.90
C LEU A 422 -22.50 -0.45 -19.54
N ASP A 423 -23.77 -0.58 -19.15
CA ASP A 423 -24.87 0.23 -19.72
C ASP A 423 -24.72 1.73 -19.44
N LYS A 424 -24.04 2.10 -18.33
CA LYS A 424 -23.71 3.50 -18.00
C LYS A 424 -22.60 4.09 -18.86
N MET A 425 -21.71 3.26 -19.41
CA MET A 425 -20.61 3.71 -20.25
C MET A 425 -21.08 4.17 -21.63
N LYS A 426 -20.39 5.14 -22.19
CA LYS A 426 -20.67 5.72 -23.51
C LYS A 426 -19.73 5.25 -24.62
N ASN A 427 -18.60 4.65 -24.25
CA ASN A 427 -17.60 4.19 -25.20
C ASN A 427 -18.19 3.13 -26.15
N PRO A 428 -18.10 3.30 -27.49
CA PRO A 428 -18.68 2.37 -28.46
C PRO A 428 -17.95 1.02 -28.52
N ASN A 429 -16.70 0.96 -28.06
CA ASN A 429 -15.87 -0.25 -28.08
C ASN A 429 -15.92 -1.03 -26.75
N LYS A 430 -16.84 -0.66 -25.84
CA LYS A 430 -16.99 -1.32 -24.54
C LYS A 430 -17.47 -2.76 -24.67
N GLN A 431 -16.96 -3.65 -23.82
CA GLN A 431 -17.33 -5.06 -23.79
C GLN A 431 -17.42 -5.57 -22.35
N LEU A 432 -18.32 -6.53 -22.10
CA LEU A 432 -18.35 -7.33 -20.88
C LEU A 432 -17.99 -8.77 -21.26
N LEU A 433 -16.94 -9.32 -20.66
CA LEU A 433 -16.43 -10.64 -21.00
C LEU A 433 -16.26 -11.52 -19.75
N SER A 434 -16.41 -12.83 -19.95
CA SER A 434 -15.93 -13.80 -18.96
C SER A 434 -14.39 -13.90 -19.00
N ASN A 435 -13.79 -14.47 -17.95
CA ASN A 435 -12.34 -14.69 -17.89
C ASN A 435 -11.80 -15.48 -19.07
N ASP A 436 -12.51 -16.52 -19.53
CA ASP A 436 -12.07 -17.37 -20.65
C ASP A 436 -12.17 -16.61 -21.98
N ALA A 437 -13.27 -15.89 -22.23
CA ALA A 437 -13.43 -15.08 -23.43
C ALA A 437 -12.40 -13.93 -23.49
N LEU A 438 -12.08 -13.32 -22.34
CA LEU A 438 -11.01 -12.34 -22.24
C LEU A 438 -9.66 -12.92 -22.64
N LEU A 439 -9.27 -14.07 -22.08
CA LEU A 439 -7.99 -14.69 -22.39
C LEU A 439 -7.88 -15.07 -23.88
N GLU A 440 -8.99 -15.53 -24.48
CA GLU A 440 -9.04 -15.82 -25.92
C GLU A 440 -8.85 -14.54 -26.74
N LEU A 441 -9.55 -13.45 -26.41
CA LEU A 441 -9.42 -12.15 -27.07
C LEU A 441 -7.99 -11.62 -27.00
N ILE A 442 -7.40 -11.62 -25.79
CA ILE A 442 -6.01 -11.13 -25.60
C ILE A 442 -5.01 -11.97 -26.38
N ASN A 443 -5.18 -13.30 -26.42
CA ASN A 443 -4.30 -14.18 -27.18
C ASN A 443 -4.38 -13.94 -28.71
N GLN A 444 -5.57 -13.61 -29.22
CA GLN A 444 -5.80 -13.32 -30.63
C GLN A 444 -5.29 -11.93 -31.03
N THR A 445 -5.56 -10.92 -30.22
CA THR A 445 -5.34 -9.51 -30.59
C THR A 445 -4.00 -8.96 -30.13
N LYS A 446 -3.45 -9.47 -29.02
CA LYS A 446 -2.19 -9.04 -28.39
C LYS A 446 -2.04 -7.51 -28.40
N PRO A 447 -2.90 -6.77 -27.67
CA PRO A 447 -2.85 -5.31 -27.67
C PRO A 447 -1.44 -4.78 -27.39
N SER A 448 -1.00 -3.77 -28.14
CA SER A 448 0.33 -3.16 -27.95
C SER A 448 0.47 -2.41 -26.63
N LEU A 449 -0.67 -1.99 -26.04
CA LEU A 449 -0.73 -1.37 -24.71
C LEU A 449 -1.97 -1.88 -23.97
N LEU A 450 -1.72 -2.67 -22.92
CA LEU A 450 -2.74 -3.33 -22.13
C LEU A 450 -2.66 -2.88 -20.66
N LEU A 451 -3.77 -2.40 -20.10
CA LEU A 451 -3.93 -2.16 -18.66
C LEU A 451 -4.79 -3.26 -18.05
N ILE A 452 -4.37 -3.78 -16.91
CA ILE A 452 -5.11 -4.74 -16.09
C ILE A 452 -5.42 -4.04 -14.77
N LEU A 453 -6.70 -3.77 -14.49
CA LEU A 453 -7.13 -2.88 -13.41
C LEU A 453 -8.12 -3.57 -12.48
N GLY A 454 -7.93 -3.45 -11.16
CA GLY A 454 -8.86 -3.93 -10.15
C GLY A 454 -8.21 -4.62 -8.95
N ALA A 455 -8.93 -4.62 -7.82
CA ALA A 455 -8.49 -5.19 -6.54
C ALA A 455 -8.91 -6.66 -6.33
N GLY A 456 -9.71 -7.21 -7.25
CA GLY A 456 -10.24 -8.57 -7.19
C GLY A 456 -9.24 -9.64 -7.63
N ASP A 457 -9.77 -10.81 -7.98
CA ASP A 457 -8.98 -11.97 -8.40
C ASP A 457 -8.52 -11.92 -9.87
N ILE A 458 -8.67 -10.78 -10.51
CA ILE A 458 -8.12 -10.48 -11.85
C ILE A 458 -6.59 -10.74 -11.91
N ASP A 459 -5.89 -10.61 -10.79
CA ASP A 459 -4.45 -10.89 -10.67
C ASP A 459 -4.09 -12.33 -11.07
N ARG A 460 -5.03 -13.28 -10.93
CA ARG A 460 -4.83 -14.67 -11.37
C ARG A 460 -4.73 -14.82 -12.90
N LEU A 461 -5.20 -13.81 -13.63
CA LEU A 461 -5.09 -13.78 -15.09
C LEU A 461 -3.73 -13.26 -15.56
N VAL A 462 -3.05 -12.43 -14.74
CA VAL A 462 -1.78 -11.78 -15.09
C VAL A 462 -0.69 -12.78 -15.52
N PRO A 463 -0.43 -13.89 -14.81
CA PRO A 463 0.57 -14.88 -15.26
C PRO A 463 0.20 -15.52 -16.60
N LYS A 464 -1.09 -15.79 -16.84
CA LYS A 464 -1.57 -16.37 -18.11
C LYS A 464 -1.39 -15.38 -19.25
N ILE A 465 -1.78 -14.12 -19.05
CA ILE A 465 -1.59 -13.04 -20.02
C ILE A 465 -0.09 -12.86 -20.32
N LYS A 466 0.76 -12.82 -19.29
CA LYS A 466 2.22 -12.71 -19.47
C LYS A 466 2.76 -13.80 -20.40
N THR A 467 2.30 -15.04 -20.22
CA THR A 467 2.73 -16.17 -21.05
C THR A 467 2.34 -16.00 -22.52
N MET A 468 1.19 -15.37 -22.82
CA MET A 468 0.73 -15.14 -24.20
C MET A 468 1.63 -14.17 -24.99
N TYR A 469 2.37 -13.33 -24.29
CA TYR A 469 3.34 -12.39 -24.90
C TYR A 469 4.77 -12.93 -24.93
N HIS A 470 5.06 -14.14 -24.39
CA HIS A 470 6.37 -14.74 -24.52
C HIS A 470 6.64 -15.11 -25.98
N GLY A 471 7.77 -14.65 -26.51
CA GLY A 471 8.20 -14.93 -27.89
C GLY A 471 7.84 -13.82 -28.90
N ILE A 472 7.42 -12.64 -28.42
CA ILE A 472 7.18 -11.45 -29.23
C ILE A 472 8.29 -10.42 -28.97
#